data_587dae6bbdcc9ffca52ff48f48413415
#
_entry.id   587dae6bbdcc9ffca52ff48f48413415
#
_cell.length_a   1.000
_cell.length_b   1.000
_cell.length_c   1.000
_cell.angle_alpha   90.00
_cell.angle_beta   90.00
_cell.angle_gamma   90.00
#
_symmetry.space_group_name_H-M   'P 1'
#
loop_
_entity.id
_entity.type
_entity.pdbx_description
1 polymer ?
#
loop_
_entity_poly.entity_id
_entity_poly.type
_entity_poly.pdbx_seq_one_letter_code
_entity_poly.pdbx_strand_id
1 'polypeptide(L)'
;MVLVNPFGLIKYINSTRINAHDVTGAGDTAIAYFGAALANNIEVCNAMSIANIAAGIQVMKTGAAVITWQEVYEELIQLSEKNANRKILQVSDLSSLRELYSTKKIVFTNGCFDLLHIGHIHCLLSASNYGDILVVGINSDSSIKRIKGEERPVIPQNERVEILSALECVDYVILYEEDTPYNIISELQPDVLVKGGDYDATSIVGCDIVKKRGGEIQTVEIKHNTSSTKIIERILNQYKGKNNEPE
;
A
#
# COMPACT_ATOMS: atom_id res chain seq x y z
N MET A 1 21.07 -11.10 2.90
CA MET A 1 20.94 -12.57 3.03
C MET A 1 20.41 -13.17 1.73
N VAL A 2 20.69 -14.48 1.51
CA VAL A 2 20.21 -15.21 0.33
C VAL A 2 19.58 -16.52 0.79
N LEU A 3 18.38 -16.80 0.33
CA LEU A 3 17.70 -18.06 0.53
C LEU A 3 17.80 -18.87 -0.76
N VAL A 4 18.33 -20.08 -0.64
CA VAL A 4 18.55 -21.00 -1.76
C VAL A 4 17.98 -22.36 -1.39
N ASN A 5 17.29 -23.00 -2.33
CA ASN A 5 16.90 -24.41 -2.19
C ASN A 5 17.71 -25.26 -3.19
N PRO A 6 17.58 -26.59 -3.18
CA PRO A 6 18.26 -27.46 -4.11
C PRO A 6 17.98 -27.20 -5.60
N PHE A 7 16.93 -26.47 -5.90
CA PHE A 7 16.49 -26.13 -7.27
C PHE A 7 16.89 -24.73 -7.71
N GLY A 8 17.48 -23.91 -6.84
CA GLY A 8 17.98 -22.57 -7.15
C GLY A 8 17.63 -21.50 -6.12
N LEU A 9 17.85 -20.23 -6.49
CA LEU A 9 17.57 -19.06 -5.66
C LEU A 9 16.06 -18.90 -5.43
N ILE A 10 15.64 -18.78 -4.16
CA ILE A 10 14.26 -18.46 -3.79
C ILE A 10 14.09 -16.96 -3.54
N LYS A 11 14.97 -16.37 -2.72
CA LYS A 11 14.83 -14.97 -2.31
C LYS A 11 16.18 -14.36 -1.98
N TYR A 12 16.33 -13.08 -2.36
CA TYR A 12 17.44 -12.22 -1.95
C TYR A 12 16.92 -11.12 -1.05
N ILE A 13 17.54 -10.91 0.12
CA ILE A 13 17.22 -9.82 1.06
C ILE A 13 18.47 -8.96 1.25
N ASN A 14 18.37 -7.70 0.87
CA ASN A 14 19.43 -6.71 1.09
C ASN A 14 19.64 -6.47 2.58
N SER A 15 20.85 -6.04 2.95
CA SER A 15 21.12 -5.56 4.30
C SER A 15 20.30 -4.29 4.57
N THR A 16 19.68 -4.23 5.74
CA THR A 16 18.95 -3.04 6.21
C THR A 16 19.89 -1.95 6.70
N ARG A 17 21.17 -2.26 6.95
CA ARG A 17 22.19 -1.35 7.48
C ARG A 17 23.40 -1.28 6.54
N ILE A 18 23.82 -0.06 6.18
CA ILE A 18 24.94 0.19 5.26
C ILE A 18 26.24 0.42 6.04
N ASN A 19 26.16 1.00 7.25
CA ASN A 19 27.31 1.31 8.11
C ASN A 19 27.32 0.37 9.32
N ALA A 20 28.02 -0.76 9.21
CA ALA A 20 28.24 -1.65 10.34
C ALA A 20 29.36 -1.09 11.25
N HIS A 21 29.12 -1.08 12.56
CA HIS A 21 30.15 -0.74 13.55
C HIS A 21 31.02 -1.95 13.88
N ASP A 22 30.39 -3.10 14.09
CA ASP A 22 31.06 -4.37 14.39
C ASP A 22 30.23 -5.52 13.84
N VAL A 23 30.86 -6.42 13.11
CA VAL A 23 30.17 -7.58 12.51
C VAL A 23 30.22 -8.82 13.40
N THR A 24 30.85 -8.72 14.57
CA THR A 24 31.00 -9.86 15.49
C THR A 24 29.63 -10.33 15.99
N GLY A 25 29.37 -11.64 15.87
CA GLY A 25 28.13 -12.25 16.33
C GLY A 25 26.91 -12.08 15.41
N ALA A 26 27.04 -11.30 14.31
CA ALA A 26 25.90 -11.10 13.39
C ALA A 26 25.40 -12.39 12.76
N GLY A 27 26.28 -13.30 12.38
CA GLY A 27 25.94 -14.62 11.83
C GLY A 27 25.23 -15.51 12.85
N ASP A 28 25.74 -15.56 14.08
CA ASP A 28 25.15 -16.33 15.18
C ASP A 28 23.75 -15.80 15.55
N THR A 29 23.61 -14.47 15.62
CA THR A 29 22.32 -13.81 15.83
C THR A 29 21.34 -14.15 14.70
N ALA A 30 21.78 -14.10 13.44
CA ALA A 30 20.93 -14.45 12.31
C ALA A 30 20.42 -15.89 12.39
N ILE A 31 21.30 -16.85 12.68
CA ILE A 31 20.95 -18.27 12.79
C ILE A 31 20.00 -18.50 13.96
N ALA A 32 20.25 -17.88 15.12
CA ALA A 32 19.41 -18.00 16.29
C ALA A 32 17.98 -17.51 16.03
N TYR A 33 17.83 -16.32 15.46
CA TYR A 33 16.51 -15.74 15.14
C TYR A 33 15.80 -16.49 14.01
N PHE A 34 16.53 -16.95 12.99
CA PHE A 34 15.97 -17.77 11.93
C PHE A 34 15.41 -19.09 12.48
N GLY A 35 16.20 -19.81 13.30
CA GLY A 35 15.77 -21.05 13.92
C GLY A 35 14.59 -20.86 14.87
N ALA A 36 14.62 -19.82 15.70
CA ALA A 36 13.51 -19.50 16.59
C ALA A 36 12.22 -19.16 15.84
N ALA A 37 12.29 -18.40 14.74
CA ALA A 37 11.14 -18.08 13.91
C ALA A 37 10.54 -19.34 13.26
N LEU A 38 11.37 -20.23 12.71
CA LEU A 38 10.91 -21.50 12.13
C LEU A 38 10.27 -22.41 13.18
N ALA A 39 10.83 -22.46 14.40
CA ALA A 39 10.27 -23.24 15.51
C ALA A 39 8.88 -22.77 15.93
N ASN A 40 8.53 -21.50 15.65
CA ASN A 40 7.22 -20.90 15.87
C ASN A 40 6.33 -20.92 14.61
N ASN A 41 6.62 -21.79 13.62
CA ASN A 41 5.87 -21.96 12.38
C ASN A 41 5.77 -20.69 11.51
N ILE A 42 6.72 -19.77 11.63
CA ILE A 42 6.83 -18.62 10.72
C ILE A 42 7.31 -19.10 9.35
N GLU A 43 6.66 -18.62 8.30
CA GLU A 43 7.04 -18.95 6.92
C GLU A 43 8.51 -18.58 6.66
N VAL A 44 9.22 -19.40 5.88
CA VAL A 44 10.69 -19.35 5.74
C VAL A 44 11.20 -17.99 5.23
N CYS A 45 10.49 -17.33 4.33
CA CYS A 45 10.89 -16.02 3.83
C CYS A 45 10.73 -14.91 4.88
N ASN A 46 9.71 -15.01 5.72
CA ASN A 46 9.48 -14.10 6.85
C ASN A 46 10.48 -14.34 7.97
N ALA A 47 10.78 -15.62 8.28
CA ALA A 47 11.83 -16.00 9.22
C ALA A 47 13.20 -15.43 8.81
N MET A 48 13.53 -15.51 7.51
CA MET A 48 14.75 -14.92 6.95
C MET A 48 14.77 -13.39 7.08
N SER A 49 13.64 -12.72 6.91
CA SER A 49 13.52 -11.26 7.08
C SER A 49 13.76 -10.84 8.53
N ILE A 50 13.15 -11.55 9.49
CA ILE A 50 13.38 -11.36 10.93
C ILE A 50 14.85 -11.55 11.29
N ALA A 51 15.45 -12.61 10.83
CA ALA A 51 16.88 -12.91 11.06
C ALA A 51 17.80 -11.80 10.49
N ASN A 52 17.49 -11.28 9.31
CA ASN A 52 18.24 -10.19 8.70
C ASN A 52 18.14 -8.88 9.49
N ILE A 53 16.98 -8.60 10.07
CA ILE A 53 16.76 -7.45 10.96
C ILE A 53 17.56 -7.61 12.25
N ALA A 54 17.46 -8.76 12.91
CA ALA A 54 18.20 -9.06 14.15
C ALA A 54 19.72 -8.93 13.95
N ALA A 55 20.26 -9.50 12.84
CA ALA A 55 21.66 -9.33 12.46
C ALA A 55 22.01 -7.85 12.17
N GLY A 56 21.09 -7.11 11.53
CA GLY A 56 21.24 -5.68 11.28
C GLY A 56 21.33 -4.83 12.57
N ILE A 57 20.59 -5.20 13.62
CA ILE A 57 20.69 -4.57 14.95
C ILE A 57 22.03 -4.94 15.60
N GLN A 58 22.45 -6.21 15.50
CA GLN A 58 23.71 -6.69 16.06
C GLN A 58 24.91 -5.89 15.53
N VAL A 59 25.03 -5.65 14.23
CA VAL A 59 26.17 -4.93 13.64
C VAL A 59 26.25 -3.44 14.02
N MET A 60 25.20 -2.90 14.64
CA MET A 60 25.20 -1.54 15.18
C MET A 60 25.68 -1.46 16.64
N LYS A 61 25.83 -2.62 17.29
CA LYS A 61 26.36 -2.72 18.67
C LYS A 61 27.84 -3.14 18.65
N THR A 62 28.56 -2.81 19.69
CA THR A 62 29.96 -3.18 19.82
C THR A 62 30.07 -4.58 20.47
N GLY A 63 30.82 -5.49 19.86
CA GLY A 63 31.02 -6.84 20.34
C GLY A 63 29.78 -7.74 20.20
N ALA A 64 29.82 -8.93 20.81
CA ALA A 64 28.70 -9.86 20.84
C ALA A 64 27.63 -9.40 21.85
N ALA A 65 26.71 -8.55 21.41
CA ALA A 65 25.63 -8.05 22.24
C ALA A 65 24.40 -8.97 22.18
N VAL A 66 23.65 -9.03 23.27
CA VAL A 66 22.33 -9.68 23.26
C VAL A 66 21.34 -8.81 22.53
N ILE A 67 20.66 -9.40 21.56
CA ILE A 67 19.54 -8.76 20.83
C ILE A 67 18.24 -9.31 21.42
N THR A 68 17.33 -8.43 21.79
CA THR A 68 16.03 -8.82 22.36
C THR A 68 14.95 -8.85 21.28
N TRP A 69 13.89 -9.64 21.49
CA TRP A 69 12.72 -9.63 20.62
C TRP A 69 12.04 -8.25 20.57
N GLN A 70 12.12 -7.49 21.64
CA GLN A 70 11.58 -6.13 21.71
C GLN A 70 12.30 -5.21 20.69
N GLU A 71 13.63 -5.26 20.63
CA GLU A 71 14.42 -4.46 19.68
C GLU A 71 14.10 -4.85 18.21
N VAL A 72 13.94 -6.15 17.94
CA VAL A 72 13.56 -6.63 16.60
C VAL A 72 12.15 -6.17 16.23
N TYR A 73 11.22 -6.21 17.17
CA TYR A 73 9.84 -5.76 16.98
C TYR A 73 9.75 -4.26 16.72
N GLU A 74 10.48 -3.43 17.48
CA GLU A 74 10.55 -1.98 17.28
C GLU A 74 11.14 -1.62 15.91
N GLU A 75 12.19 -2.30 15.48
CA GLU A 75 12.78 -2.10 14.15
C GLU A 75 11.82 -2.54 13.03
N LEU A 76 11.06 -3.63 13.23
CA LEU A 76 10.01 -4.06 12.28
C LEU A 76 8.93 -2.98 12.11
N ILE A 77 8.46 -2.39 13.20
CA ILE A 77 7.49 -1.28 13.15
C ILE A 77 8.07 -0.10 12.38
N GLN A 78 9.29 0.35 12.73
CA GLN A 78 9.93 1.48 12.04
C GLN A 78 10.14 1.22 10.53
N LEU A 79 10.49 -0.01 10.15
CA LEU A 79 10.63 -0.39 8.75
C LEU A 79 9.28 -0.39 8.03
N SER A 80 8.22 -0.83 8.71
CA SER A 80 6.85 -0.80 8.17
C SER A 80 6.38 0.64 7.93
N GLU A 81 6.57 1.54 8.88
CA GLU A 81 6.25 2.96 8.76
C GLU A 81 7.06 3.64 7.64
N LYS A 82 8.37 3.36 7.58
CA LYS A 82 9.23 3.88 6.49
C LYS A 82 8.79 3.35 5.12
N ASN A 83 8.38 2.09 5.04
CA ASN A 83 7.89 1.52 3.79
C ASN A 83 6.55 2.13 3.36
N ALA A 84 5.62 2.36 4.30
CA ALA A 84 4.37 3.05 4.01
C ALA A 84 4.63 4.46 3.46
N ASN A 85 5.52 5.24 4.10
CA ASN A 85 5.89 6.58 3.64
C ASN A 85 6.57 6.57 2.26
N ARG A 86 7.34 5.52 1.92
CA ARG A 86 7.97 5.38 0.59
C ARG A 86 6.97 5.08 -0.52
N LYS A 87 5.76 4.61 -0.19
CA LYS A 87 4.70 4.38 -1.16
C LYS A 87 3.97 5.67 -1.56
N ILE A 88 4.16 6.77 -0.81
CA ILE A 88 3.48 8.04 -1.08
C ILE A 88 4.30 8.84 -2.11
N LEU A 89 3.71 9.07 -3.28
CA LEU A 89 4.33 9.75 -4.41
C LEU A 89 3.82 11.18 -4.56
N GLN A 90 4.67 12.03 -5.17
CA GLN A 90 4.28 13.30 -5.74
C GLN A 90 4.03 13.15 -7.25
N VAL A 91 3.32 14.10 -7.86
CA VAL A 91 3.07 14.08 -9.32
C VAL A 91 4.40 14.09 -10.10
N SER A 92 5.41 14.81 -9.59
CA SER A 92 6.77 14.84 -10.18
C SER A 92 7.47 13.49 -10.25
N ASP A 93 7.06 12.51 -9.45
CA ASP A 93 7.71 11.20 -9.38
C ASP A 93 7.17 10.21 -10.43
N LEU A 94 6.03 10.52 -11.06
CA LEU A 94 5.30 9.57 -11.90
C LEU A 94 6.05 9.17 -13.17
N SER A 95 6.71 10.11 -13.85
CA SER A 95 7.53 9.82 -15.02
C SER A 95 8.72 8.92 -14.67
N SER A 96 9.41 9.23 -13.56
CA SER A 96 10.51 8.40 -13.04
C SER A 96 10.04 7.01 -12.62
N LEU A 97 8.85 6.92 -12.03
CA LEU A 97 8.23 5.63 -11.68
C LEU A 97 7.98 4.79 -12.95
N ARG A 98 7.44 5.42 -14.01
CA ARG A 98 7.19 4.73 -15.28
C ARG A 98 8.48 4.22 -15.92
N GLU A 99 9.56 4.98 -15.86
CA GLU A 99 10.89 4.56 -16.33
C GLU A 99 11.45 3.40 -15.52
N LEU A 100 11.38 3.51 -14.18
CA LEU A 100 11.85 2.47 -13.25
C LEU A 100 11.15 1.13 -13.50
N TYR A 101 9.87 1.15 -13.79
CA TYR A 101 9.04 -0.03 -14.06
C TYR A 101 8.73 -0.23 -15.54
N SER A 102 9.65 0.13 -16.44
CA SER A 102 9.46 0.05 -17.91
C SER A 102 9.12 -1.35 -18.42
N THR A 103 9.54 -2.42 -17.73
CA THR A 103 9.26 -3.82 -18.06
C THR A 103 8.12 -4.42 -17.25
N LYS A 104 7.50 -3.66 -16.35
CA LYS A 104 6.43 -4.08 -15.46
C LYS A 104 5.09 -3.49 -15.90
N LYS A 105 4.03 -4.24 -15.65
CA LYS A 105 2.66 -3.81 -15.94
C LYS A 105 2.13 -2.96 -14.80
N ILE A 106 1.98 -1.64 -15.04
CA ILE A 106 1.45 -0.68 -14.06
C ILE A 106 -0.06 -0.62 -14.17
N VAL A 107 -0.72 -0.83 -13.04
CA VAL A 107 -2.17 -0.69 -12.87
C VAL A 107 -2.45 0.61 -12.14
N PHE A 108 -3.44 1.37 -12.61
CA PHE A 108 -3.91 2.57 -11.92
C PHE A 108 -5.40 2.45 -11.59
N THR A 109 -5.75 2.84 -10.38
CA THR A 109 -7.13 3.08 -9.97
C THR A 109 -7.22 4.36 -9.17
N ASN A 110 -8.42 4.96 -9.06
CA ASN A 110 -8.60 6.16 -8.25
C ASN A 110 -9.94 6.19 -7.54
N GLY A 111 -10.00 6.98 -6.46
CA GLY A 111 -11.21 7.22 -5.69
C GLY A 111 -11.02 8.20 -4.55
N CYS A 112 -12.13 8.49 -3.86
CA CYS A 112 -12.09 9.33 -2.65
C CYS A 112 -11.56 8.56 -1.44
N PHE A 113 -11.89 7.26 -1.32
CA PHE A 113 -11.52 6.37 -0.21
C PHE A 113 -11.77 7.00 1.17
N ASP A 114 -12.94 7.65 1.32
CA ASP A 114 -13.28 8.43 2.53
C ASP A 114 -13.40 7.51 3.76
N LEU A 115 -14.52 6.80 3.92
CA LEU A 115 -14.62 5.74 4.91
C LEU A 115 -14.26 4.42 4.24
N LEU A 116 -13.09 3.86 4.59
CA LEU A 116 -12.66 2.59 4.01
C LEU A 116 -13.63 1.46 4.39
N HIS A 117 -14.08 0.70 3.39
CA HIS A 117 -15.01 -0.40 3.57
C HIS A 117 -14.69 -1.56 2.63
N ILE A 118 -15.34 -2.70 2.84
CA ILE A 118 -15.06 -3.94 2.10
C ILE A 118 -15.14 -3.77 0.57
N GLY A 119 -16.01 -2.90 0.06
CA GLY A 119 -16.08 -2.60 -1.37
C GLY A 119 -14.79 -1.96 -1.92
N HIS A 120 -14.17 -1.08 -1.15
CA HIS A 120 -12.86 -0.50 -1.51
C HIS A 120 -11.78 -1.59 -1.50
N ILE A 121 -11.72 -2.42 -0.45
CA ILE A 121 -10.74 -3.51 -0.33
C ILE A 121 -10.88 -4.48 -1.50
N HIS A 122 -12.12 -4.90 -1.83
CA HIS A 122 -12.36 -5.79 -2.96
C HIS A 122 -11.89 -5.18 -4.30
N CYS A 123 -12.15 -3.89 -4.51
CA CYS A 123 -11.70 -3.17 -5.71
C CYS A 123 -10.18 -3.13 -5.81
N LEU A 124 -9.48 -2.80 -4.70
CA LEU A 124 -8.03 -2.71 -4.67
C LEU A 124 -7.35 -4.08 -4.86
N LEU A 125 -7.85 -5.12 -4.19
CA LEU A 125 -7.37 -6.49 -4.37
C LEU A 125 -7.62 -7.00 -5.80
N SER A 126 -8.75 -6.66 -6.41
CA SER A 126 -9.01 -7.02 -7.80
C SER A 126 -8.09 -6.25 -8.74
N ALA A 127 -7.88 -4.96 -8.48
CA ALA A 127 -7.00 -4.12 -9.30
C ALA A 127 -5.55 -4.64 -9.27
N SER A 128 -5.02 -5.02 -8.10
CA SER A 128 -3.65 -5.53 -7.97
C SER A 128 -3.39 -6.81 -8.79
N ASN A 129 -4.43 -7.59 -9.09
CA ASN A 129 -4.31 -8.80 -9.90
C ASN A 129 -4.17 -8.54 -11.41
N TYR A 130 -4.35 -7.31 -11.89
CA TYR A 130 -4.24 -6.97 -13.32
C TYR A 130 -2.83 -6.60 -13.76
N GLY A 131 -1.88 -6.46 -12.84
CA GLY A 131 -0.49 -6.13 -13.18
C GLY A 131 0.50 -6.37 -12.04
N ASP A 132 1.70 -5.82 -12.21
CA ASP A 132 2.79 -6.01 -11.26
C ASP A 132 2.86 -4.91 -10.19
N ILE A 133 2.37 -3.70 -10.50
CA ILE A 133 2.47 -2.50 -9.66
C ILE A 133 1.10 -1.82 -9.62
N LEU A 134 0.52 -1.68 -8.44
CA LEU A 134 -0.73 -0.94 -8.25
C LEU A 134 -0.46 0.47 -7.72
N VAL A 135 -0.82 1.48 -8.51
CA VAL A 135 -0.82 2.89 -8.14
C VAL A 135 -2.25 3.36 -7.87
N VAL A 136 -2.48 3.95 -6.71
CA VAL A 136 -3.81 4.42 -6.28
C VAL A 136 -3.84 5.94 -6.20
N GLY A 137 -4.67 6.58 -7.01
CA GLY A 137 -4.94 8.01 -6.95
C GLY A 137 -6.02 8.34 -5.91
N ILE A 138 -5.74 9.33 -5.05
CA ILE A 138 -6.69 9.81 -4.02
C ILE A 138 -7.03 11.27 -4.28
N ASN A 139 -8.32 11.60 -4.35
CA ASN A 139 -8.76 12.98 -4.40
C ASN A 139 -8.45 13.71 -3.09
N SER A 140 -7.95 14.94 -3.18
CA SER A 140 -7.77 15.83 -2.03
C SER A 140 -9.10 16.15 -1.34
N ASP A 141 -9.04 16.69 -0.13
CA ASP A 141 -10.25 17.12 0.59
C ASP A 141 -11.00 18.23 -0.18
N SER A 142 -10.27 19.16 -0.79
CA SER A 142 -10.84 20.21 -1.62
C SER A 142 -11.56 19.65 -2.86
N SER A 143 -10.97 18.66 -3.54
CA SER A 143 -11.58 17.98 -4.67
C SER A 143 -12.85 17.22 -4.24
N ILE A 144 -12.81 16.50 -3.12
CA ILE A 144 -13.98 15.76 -2.62
C ILE A 144 -15.14 16.71 -2.27
N LYS A 145 -14.87 17.84 -1.65
CA LYS A 145 -15.89 18.85 -1.36
C LYS A 145 -16.59 19.32 -2.62
N ARG A 146 -15.83 19.62 -3.68
CA ARG A 146 -16.40 20.01 -4.97
C ARG A 146 -17.26 18.92 -5.61
N ILE A 147 -16.85 17.65 -5.50
CA ILE A 147 -17.52 16.52 -6.16
C ILE A 147 -18.70 15.98 -5.36
N LYS A 148 -18.60 15.97 -4.02
CA LYS A 148 -19.56 15.28 -3.13
C LYS A 148 -20.25 16.19 -2.09
N GLY A 149 -19.89 17.47 -2.04
CA GLY A 149 -20.46 18.45 -1.10
C GLY A 149 -19.58 18.73 0.13
N GLU A 150 -19.86 19.84 0.81
CA GLU A 150 -19.04 20.40 1.90
C GLU A 150 -18.92 19.48 3.13
N GLU A 151 -19.89 18.60 3.35
CA GLU A 151 -19.89 17.63 4.47
C GLU A 151 -18.93 16.44 4.24
N ARG A 152 -18.21 16.43 3.13
CA ARG A 152 -17.27 15.37 2.75
C ARG A 152 -15.87 15.93 2.48
N PRO A 153 -14.78 15.19 2.75
CA PRO A 153 -14.77 13.85 3.33
C PRO A 153 -14.94 13.85 4.86
N VAL A 154 -15.23 12.70 5.45
CA VAL A 154 -15.23 12.46 6.90
C VAL A 154 -13.81 12.28 7.41
N ILE A 155 -12.97 11.54 6.66
CA ILE A 155 -11.57 11.28 6.99
C ILE A 155 -10.67 12.23 6.20
N PRO A 156 -9.80 13.02 6.89
CA PRO A 156 -8.87 13.94 6.23
C PRO A 156 -7.94 13.24 5.24
N GLN A 157 -7.52 13.95 4.21
CA GLN A 157 -6.69 13.39 3.13
C GLN A 157 -5.41 12.70 3.61
N ASN A 158 -4.73 13.26 4.62
CA ASN A 158 -3.48 12.69 5.14
C ASN A 158 -3.72 11.30 5.74
N GLU A 159 -4.78 11.15 6.53
CA GLU A 159 -5.15 9.86 7.12
C GLU A 159 -5.58 8.86 6.03
N ARG A 160 -6.32 9.29 5.00
CA ARG A 160 -6.70 8.42 3.88
C ARG A 160 -5.49 7.91 3.09
N VAL A 161 -4.49 8.78 2.88
CA VAL A 161 -3.22 8.42 2.25
C VAL A 161 -2.47 7.38 3.09
N GLU A 162 -2.35 7.60 4.41
CA GLU A 162 -1.68 6.67 5.32
C GLU A 162 -2.39 5.31 5.35
N ILE A 163 -3.72 5.29 5.49
CA ILE A 163 -4.51 4.05 5.50
C ILE A 163 -4.27 3.23 4.22
N LEU A 164 -4.29 3.86 3.04
CA LEU A 164 -4.08 3.14 1.79
C LEU A 164 -2.64 2.70 1.58
N SER A 165 -1.66 3.50 2.02
CA SER A 165 -0.25 3.13 1.94
C SER A 165 0.11 1.93 2.82
N ALA A 166 -0.65 1.70 3.90
CA ALA A 166 -0.49 0.55 4.78
C ALA A 166 -1.06 -0.76 4.20
N LEU A 167 -1.87 -0.70 3.14
CA LEU A 167 -2.42 -1.91 2.51
C LEU A 167 -1.35 -2.64 1.70
N GLU A 168 -1.27 -3.96 1.89
CA GLU A 168 -0.29 -4.82 1.20
C GLU A 168 -0.48 -4.81 -0.31
N CYS A 169 -1.72 -4.81 -0.79
CA CYS A 169 -2.06 -4.82 -2.21
C CYS A 169 -1.81 -3.49 -2.93
N VAL A 170 -1.44 -2.43 -2.24
CA VAL A 170 -1.15 -1.11 -2.81
C VAL A 170 0.35 -0.88 -2.81
N ASP A 171 0.94 -0.65 -3.97
CA ASP A 171 2.37 -0.37 -4.09
C ASP A 171 2.66 1.13 -3.95
N TYR A 172 1.82 1.98 -4.54
CA TYR A 172 1.98 3.43 -4.47
C TYR A 172 0.65 4.16 -4.33
N VAL A 173 0.70 5.29 -3.63
CA VAL A 173 -0.43 6.21 -3.40
C VAL A 173 -0.03 7.59 -3.88
N ILE A 174 -0.91 8.28 -4.59
CA ILE A 174 -0.72 9.65 -5.03
C ILE A 174 -1.94 10.51 -4.71
N LEU A 175 -1.73 11.61 -4.01
CA LEU A 175 -2.76 12.62 -3.75
C LEU A 175 -2.82 13.62 -4.89
N TYR A 176 -4.03 13.99 -5.34
CA TYR A 176 -4.24 14.99 -6.39
C TYR A 176 -5.41 15.92 -6.07
N GLU A 177 -5.31 17.16 -6.57
CA GLU A 177 -6.27 18.24 -6.27
C GLU A 177 -7.36 18.42 -7.32
N GLU A 178 -7.14 17.88 -8.51
CA GLU A 178 -8.08 17.98 -9.62
C GLU A 178 -9.32 17.11 -9.38
N ASP A 179 -10.43 17.47 -10.02
CA ASP A 179 -11.68 16.71 -9.90
C ASP A 179 -11.63 15.38 -10.66
N THR A 180 -10.70 15.26 -11.60
CA THR A 180 -10.48 14.06 -12.40
C THR A 180 -9.01 13.66 -12.39
N PRO A 181 -8.67 12.35 -12.51
CA PRO A 181 -7.29 11.87 -12.51
C PRO A 181 -6.59 12.01 -13.86
N TYR A 182 -7.10 12.81 -14.80
CA TYR A 182 -6.61 12.86 -16.18
C TYR A 182 -5.11 13.18 -16.27
N ASN A 183 -4.64 14.19 -15.52
CA ASN A 183 -3.23 14.59 -15.52
C ASN A 183 -2.34 13.49 -14.96
N ILE A 184 -2.74 12.84 -13.87
CA ILE A 184 -1.98 11.70 -13.30
C ILE A 184 -1.88 10.55 -14.29
N ILE A 185 -2.98 10.19 -14.95
CA ILE A 185 -2.99 9.13 -15.96
C ILE A 185 -2.09 9.50 -17.15
N SER A 186 -2.08 10.78 -17.53
CA SER A 186 -1.22 11.28 -18.60
C SER A 186 0.27 11.19 -18.28
N GLU A 187 0.66 11.50 -17.03
CA GLU A 187 2.05 11.45 -16.59
C GLU A 187 2.51 10.00 -16.30
N LEU A 188 1.69 9.23 -15.57
CA LEU A 188 1.98 7.85 -15.19
C LEU A 188 1.96 6.90 -16.39
N GLN A 189 1.06 7.13 -17.35
CA GLN A 189 0.83 6.28 -18.52
C GLN A 189 0.68 4.79 -18.13
N PRO A 190 -0.33 4.44 -17.33
CA PRO A 190 -0.51 3.07 -16.86
C PRO A 190 -0.85 2.12 -18.00
N ASP A 191 -0.52 0.83 -17.82
CA ASP A 191 -0.85 -0.22 -18.76
C ASP A 191 -2.29 -0.73 -18.58
N VAL A 192 -2.82 -0.60 -17.35
CA VAL A 192 -4.20 -0.96 -17.01
C VAL A 192 -4.83 0.15 -16.20
N LEU A 193 -6.03 0.59 -16.61
CA LEU A 193 -6.88 1.50 -15.83
C LEU A 193 -8.06 0.72 -15.26
N VAL A 194 -8.19 0.72 -13.93
CA VAL A 194 -9.23 -0.02 -13.22
C VAL A 194 -10.23 0.93 -12.60
N LYS A 195 -11.53 0.63 -12.74
CA LYS A 195 -12.62 1.36 -12.08
C LYS A 195 -13.59 0.41 -11.40
N GLY A 196 -13.93 0.70 -10.14
CA GLY A 196 -14.97 -0.06 -9.42
C GLY A 196 -16.36 0.42 -9.82
N GLY A 197 -17.24 -0.51 -10.22
CA GLY A 197 -18.61 -0.23 -10.62
C GLY A 197 -18.92 -0.62 -12.05
N ASP A 198 -20.20 -0.51 -12.39
CA ASP A 198 -20.73 -0.78 -13.74
C ASP A 198 -20.57 0.47 -14.62
N TYR A 199 -19.35 0.76 -15.01
CA TYR A 199 -19.05 1.85 -15.94
C TYR A 199 -18.89 1.33 -17.36
N ASP A 200 -19.38 2.11 -18.33
CA ASP A 200 -18.94 1.93 -19.72
C ASP A 200 -17.45 2.29 -19.80
N ALA A 201 -16.63 1.35 -20.26
CA ALA A 201 -15.18 1.51 -20.37
C ALA A 201 -14.78 2.74 -21.20
N THR A 202 -15.64 3.22 -22.10
CA THR A 202 -15.38 4.40 -22.93
C THR A 202 -15.63 5.72 -22.20
N SER A 203 -16.41 5.70 -21.12
CA SER A 203 -16.74 6.88 -20.30
C SER A 203 -15.74 7.14 -19.16
N ILE A 204 -14.78 6.21 -18.94
CA ILE A 204 -13.80 6.33 -17.88
C ILE A 204 -12.75 7.39 -18.28
N VAL A 205 -12.55 8.38 -17.42
CA VAL A 205 -11.56 9.45 -17.63
C VAL A 205 -10.15 8.84 -17.79
N GLY A 206 -9.45 9.22 -18.86
CA GLY A 206 -8.12 8.73 -19.21
C GLY A 206 -8.12 7.44 -20.03
N CYS A 207 -9.29 6.90 -20.40
CA CYS A 207 -9.39 5.71 -21.24
C CYS A 207 -8.73 5.91 -22.62
N ASP A 208 -8.80 7.13 -23.14
CA ASP A 208 -8.17 7.54 -24.41
C ASP A 208 -6.64 7.43 -24.35
N ILE A 209 -6.02 7.87 -23.24
CA ILE A 209 -4.59 7.80 -22.99
C ILE A 209 -4.13 6.34 -22.96
N VAL A 210 -4.80 5.51 -22.14
CA VAL A 210 -4.43 4.11 -21.95
C VAL A 210 -4.61 3.31 -23.25
N LYS A 211 -5.74 3.47 -23.94
CA LYS A 211 -6.00 2.79 -25.22
C LYS A 211 -5.01 3.19 -26.32
N LYS A 212 -4.60 4.48 -26.39
CA LYS A 212 -3.63 4.95 -27.37
C LYS A 212 -2.28 4.24 -27.26
N ARG A 213 -1.94 3.76 -26.07
CA ARG A 213 -0.72 2.97 -25.79
C ARG A 213 -0.92 1.46 -25.93
N GLY A 214 -2.11 0.99 -26.29
CA GLY A 214 -2.44 -0.43 -26.33
C GLY A 214 -2.73 -1.04 -24.95
N GLY A 215 -2.97 -0.21 -23.93
CA GLY A 215 -3.33 -0.64 -22.59
C GLY A 215 -4.79 -1.05 -22.46
N GLU A 216 -5.15 -1.58 -21.29
CA GLU A 216 -6.44 -2.19 -20.98
C GLU A 216 -7.28 -1.33 -20.04
N ILE A 217 -8.59 -1.36 -20.19
CA ILE A 217 -9.56 -0.78 -19.25
C ILE A 217 -10.32 -1.92 -18.61
N GLN A 218 -10.31 -1.98 -17.28
CA GLN A 218 -10.98 -3.02 -16.51
C GLN A 218 -12.00 -2.41 -15.56
N THR A 219 -13.15 -3.04 -15.42
CA THR A 219 -14.16 -2.70 -14.42
C THR A 219 -14.25 -3.80 -13.38
N VAL A 220 -14.34 -3.42 -12.10
CA VAL A 220 -14.49 -4.37 -11.00
C VAL A 220 -15.93 -4.31 -10.50
N GLU A 221 -16.63 -5.42 -10.57
CA GLU A 221 -18.00 -5.54 -10.08
C GLU A 221 -18.07 -5.23 -8.56
N ILE A 222 -19.03 -4.42 -8.16
CA ILE A 222 -19.29 -4.11 -6.75
C ILE A 222 -20.13 -5.23 -6.14
N LYS A 223 -19.50 -6.26 -5.62
CA LYS A 223 -20.16 -7.40 -4.95
C LYS A 223 -20.84 -7.04 -3.63
N HIS A 224 -20.46 -5.94 -3.01
CA HIS A 224 -20.97 -5.54 -1.70
C HIS A 224 -21.81 -4.28 -1.80
N ASN A 225 -23.06 -4.35 -1.33
CA ASN A 225 -23.99 -3.22 -1.30
C ASN A 225 -23.61 -2.23 -0.15
N THR A 226 -22.34 -1.81 -0.11
CA THR A 226 -21.78 -0.90 0.91
C THR A 226 -21.13 0.30 0.23
N SER A 227 -21.38 1.48 0.76
CA SER A 227 -20.73 2.73 0.38
C SER A 227 -20.48 3.60 1.60
N SER A 228 -19.55 4.56 1.52
CA SER A 228 -19.34 5.54 2.59
C SER A 228 -20.65 6.27 2.97
N THR A 229 -21.48 6.60 2.00
CA THR A 229 -22.80 7.21 2.24
C THR A 229 -23.71 6.32 3.06
N LYS A 230 -23.83 5.02 2.69
CA LYS A 230 -24.64 4.06 3.46
C LYS A 230 -24.12 3.83 4.88
N ILE A 231 -22.80 3.90 5.08
CA ILE A 231 -22.22 3.81 6.43
C ILE A 231 -22.63 5.03 7.26
N ILE A 232 -22.51 6.25 6.72
CA ILE A 232 -22.92 7.49 7.38
C ILE A 232 -24.42 7.45 7.72
N GLU A 233 -25.27 7.10 6.76
CA GLU A 233 -26.72 6.96 6.98
C GLU A 233 -27.03 5.96 8.11
N ARG A 234 -26.34 4.81 8.14
CA ARG A 234 -26.51 3.81 9.21
C ARG A 234 -26.13 4.38 10.56
N ILE A 235 -24.99 5.08 10.67
CA ILE A 235 -24.55 5.72 11.91
C ILE A 235 -25.60 6.75 12.36
N LEU A 236 -26.00 7.66 11.48
CA LEU A 236 -26.99 8.68 11.82
C LEU A 236 -28.32 8.08 12.30
N ASN A 237 -28.81 7.03 11.64
CA ASN A 237 -30.05 6.35 12.02
C ASN A 237 -29.95 5.62 13.35
N GLN A 238 -28.78 5.03 13.67
CA GLN A 238 -28.56 4.34 14.96
C GLN A 238 -28.47 5.31 16.16
N TYR A 239 -28.01 6.53 15.93
CA TYR A 239 -27.78 7.52 17.01
C TYR A 239 -28.86 8.59 17.12
N LYS A 240 -29.66 8.86 16.08
CA LYS A 240 -30.82 9.77 16.15
C LYS A 240 -31.86 9.36 17.21
N GLY A 241 -31.97 8.07 17.54
CA GLY A 241 -32.92 7.58 18.55
C GLY A 241 -32.46 7.74 20.01
N LYS A 242 -31.17 8.02 20.25
CA LYS A 242 -30.62 8.09 21.62
C LYS A 242 -30.62 9.51 22.23
N ASN A 243 -30.80 10.55 21.41
CA ASN A 243 -30.78 11.93 21.89
C ASN A 243 -32.16 12.46 22.33
N ASN A 244 -33.18 11.61 22.41
CA ASN A 244 -34.55 11.98 22.85
C ASN A 244 -34.98 11.38 24.19
N GLU A 245 -34.07 10.78 24.97
CA GLU A 245 -34.37 10.43 26.37
C GLU A 245 -33.86 11.60 27.22
N PRO A 246 -34.76 12.35 27.92
CA PRO A 246 -34.34 13.33 28.93
C PRO A 246 -33.77 12.59 30.12
N GLU A 247 -32.66 13.10 30.68
CA GLU A 247 -32.11 12.70 31.97
C GLU A 247 -33.14 12.89 33.11
#